data_3a6353ac22377cfa841cfb6b6efcd62c
#
_entry.id   3a6353ac22377cfa841cfb6b6efcd62c
#
_cell.length_a   1.000
_cell.length_b   1.000
_cell.length_c   1.000
_cell.angle_alpha   90.00
_cell.angle_beta   90.00
_cell.angle_gamma   90.00
#
_symmetry.space_group_name_H-M   'P 1'
#
loop_
_entity.id
_entity.type
_entity.pdbx_description
1 polymer ?
#
loop_
_entity_poly.entity_id
_entity_poly.type
_entity_poly.pdbx_seq_one_letter_code
_entity_poly.pdbx_strand_id
1 'polypeptide(L)'
;MTLSNDIQKFLQALSNPNRQRIMLLFAEQPVLTVGDVASRTDLGMSTVSEHLKQLREAGLLNAEKVGKEVEYRVNVARIQDLLNQLNGFLGQCC
;
A
#
# COMPACT_ATOMS: atom_id res chain seq x y z
N MET A 1 -17.37 -8.66 -18.29
CA MET A 1 -16.04 -8.89 -17.70
C MET A 1 -15.72 -7.81 -16.69
N THR A 2 -15.25 -8.19 -15.51
CA THR A 2 -14.90 -7.25 -14.44
C THR A 2 -13.43 -7.37 -14.09
N LEU A 3 -12.94 -6.40 -13.32
CA LEU A 3 -11.60 -6.47 -12.75
C LEU A 3 -11.54 -7.61 -11.71
N SER A 4 -10.37 -8.23 -11.58
CA SER A 4 -10.14 -9.24 -10.55
C SER A 4 -10.27 -8.64 -9.16
N ASN A 5 -10.50 -9.49 -8.14
CA ASN A 5 -10.52 -9.06 -6.75
C ASN A 5 -9.23 -8.36 -6.34
N ASP A 6 -8.10 -8.84 -6.82
CA ASP A 6 -6.81 -8.26 -6.47
C ASP A 6 -6.68 -6.83 -6.99
N ILE A 7 -7.11 -6.58 -8.21
CA ILE A 7 -7.10 -5.23 -8.78
C ILE A 7 -8.09 -4.33 -8.04
N GLN A 8 -9.27 -4.84 -7.70
CA GLN A 8 -10.26 -4.06 -6.96
C GLN A 8 -9.73 -3.65 -5.59
N LYS A 9 -9.08 -4.55 -4.85
CA LYS A 9 -8.46 -4.23 -3.57
C LYS A 9 -7.36 -3.20 -3.71
N PHE A 10 -6.54 -3.33 -4.75
CA PHE A 10 -5.46 -2.39 -5.05
C PHE A 10 -6.02 -0.99 -5.27
N LEU A 11 -7.05 -0.85 -6.10
CA LEU A 11 -7.67 0.43 -6.38
C LEU A 11 -8.35 1.02 -5.15
N GLN A 12 -9.03 0.19 -4.35
CA GLN A 12 -9.68 0.62 -3.11
C GLN A 12 -8.65 1.16 -2.11
N ALA A 13 -7.52 0.48 -1.97
CA ALA A 13 -6.47 0.92 -1.05
C ALA A 13 -5.93 2.29 -1.46
N LEU A 14 -5.79 2.54 -2.76
CA LEU A 14 -5.27 3.81 -3.27
C LEU A 14 -6.33 4.93 -3.32
N SER A 15 -7.60 4.62 -3.14
CA SER A 15 -8.65 5.64 -3.21
C SER A 15 -8.78 6.48 -1.94
N ASN A 16 -7.96 6.26 -0.94
CA ASN A 16 -8.00 6.97 0.34
C ASN A 16 -6.85 7.96 0.44
N PRO A 17 -7.13 9.28 0.67
CA PRO A 17 -6.07 10.29 0.73
C PRO A 17 -5.00 10.04 1.79
N ASN A 18 -5.38 9.51 2.95
CA ASN A 18 -4.42 9.20 4.01
C ASN A 18 -3.46 8.09 3.58
N ARG A 19 -3.98 7.06 2.91
CA ARG A 19 -3.13 5.98 2.42
C ARG A 19 -2.22 6.45 1.28
N GLN A 20 -2.69 7.38 0.44
CA GLN A 20 -1.85 8.00 -0.59
C GLN A 20 -0.66 8.75 0.05
N ARG A 21 -0.92 9.52 1.10
CA ARG A 21 0.13 10.24 1.83
C ARG A 21 1.13 9.28 2.47
N ILE A 22 0.64 8.19 3.05
CA ILE A 22 1.51 7.17 3.65
C ILE A 22 2.43 6.56 2.58
N MET A 23 1.88 6.23 1.42
CA MET A 23 2.70 5.69 0.32
C MET A 23 3.81 6.66 -0.10
N LEU A 24 3.52 7.97 -0.13
CA LEU A 24 4.53 8.97 -0.49
C LEU A 24 5.68 9.05 0.51
N LEU A 25 5.46 8.69 1.77
CA LEU A 25 6.55 8.67 2.77
C LEU A 25 7.62 7.64 2.40
N PHE A 26 7.25 6.56 1.73
CA PHE A 26 8.21 5.54 1.29
C PHE A 26 9.14 6.02 0.17
N ALA A 27 8.81 7.12 -0.49
CA ALA A 27 9.72 7.75 -1.45
C ALA A 27 10.92 8.39 -0.75
N GLU A 28 10.75 8.82 0.49
CA GLU A 28 11.80 9.46 1.28
C GLU A 28 12.58 8.45 2.11
N GLN A 29 11.91 7.41 2.60
CA GLN A 29 12.53 6.41 3.48
C GLN A 29 11.99 5.03 3.12
N PRO A 30 12.86 4.11 2.63
CA PRO A 30 12.41 2.81 2.10
C PRO A 30 11.76 1.89 3.12
N VAL A 31 12.11 2.03 4.40
CA VAL A 31 11.60 1.17 5.48
C VAL A 31 10.95 2.04 6.53
N LEU A 32 9.68 1.76 6.85
CA LEU A 32 8.94 2.50 7.85
C LEU A 32 8.20 1.53 8.77
N THR A 33 8.22 1.83 10.07
CA THR A 33 7.39 1.16 11.07
C THR A 33 6.10 1.95 11.30
N VAL A 34 5.16 1.38 12.05
CA VAL A 34 3.94 2.10 12.46
C VAL A 34 4.31 3.41 13.18
N GLY A 35 5.29 3.35 14.11
CA GLY A 35 5.75 4.52 14.83
C GLY A 35 6.35 5.59 13.92
N ASP A 36 7.12 5.17 12.92
CA ASP A 36 7.70 6.10 11.94
C ASP A 36 6.62 6.87 11.19
N VAL A 37 5.60 6.16 10.71
CA VAL A 37 4.49 6.78 9.98
C VAL A 37 3.68 7.69 10.89
N ALA A 38 3.37 7.24 12.10
CA ALA A 38 2.60 8.04 13.06
C ALA A 38 3.34 9.34 13.42
N SER A 39 4.66 9.29 13.54
CA SER A 39 5.45 10.49 13.85
C SER A 39 5.51 11.49 12.71
N ARG A 40 5.23 11.08 11.49
CA ARG A 40 5.29 11.92 10.27
C ARG A 40 3.91 12.34 9.78
N THR A 41 2.86 11.92 10.47
CA THR A 41 1.48 12.25 10.12
C THR A 41 0.79 12.77 11.38
N ASP A 42 -0.42 13.28 11.22
CA ASP A 42 -1.27 13.65 12.36
C ASP A 42 -2.23 12.52 12.76
N LEU A 43 -1.97 11.31 12.26
CA LEU A 43 -2.81 10.15 12.53
C LEU A 43 -2.35 9.42 13.80
N GLY A 44 -3.29 8.83 14.52
CA GLY A 44 -2.97 8.00 15.68
C GLY A 44 -2.39 6.64 15.27
N MET A 45 -1.70 5.99 16.20
CA MET A 45 -1.02 4.71 15.96
C MET A 45 -1.97 3.63 15.46
N SER A 46 -3.17 3.51 16.04
CA SER A 46 -4.12 2.48 15.63
C SER A 46 -4.67 2.72 14.22
N THR A 47 -4.89 3.98 13.87
CA THR A 47 -5.33 4.35 12.52
C THR A 47 -4.24 4.06 11.50
N VAL A 48 -2.99 4.42 11.81
CA VAL A 48 -1.83 4.12 10.94
C VAL A 48 -1.69 2.62 10.76
N SER A 49 -1.77 1.86 11.85
CA SER A 49 -1.66 0.40 11.81
C SER A 49 -2.71 -0.21 10.86
N GLU A 50 -3.95 0.27 10.92
CA GLU A 50 -5.01 -0.21 10.04
C GLU A 50 -4.75 0.15 8.57
N HIS A 51 -4.29 1.37 8.30
CA HIS A 51 -3.93 1.77 6.94
C HIS A 51 -2.79 0.94 6.36
N LEU A 52 -1.75 0.70 7.15
CA LEU A 52 -0.61 -0.12 6.72
C LEU A 52 -1.04 -1.56 6.44
N LYS A 53 -1.92 -2.10 7.29
CA LYS A 53 -2.48 -3.43 7.09
C LYS A 53 -3.24 -3.53 5.77
N GLN A 54 -4.10 -2.54 5.49
CA GLN A 54 -4.86 -2.53 4.23
C GLN A 54 -3.96 -2.40 3.01
N LEU A 55 -2.93 -1.55 3.09
CA LEU A 55 -1.95 -1.43 2.01
C LEU A 55 -1.20 -2.74 1.76
N ARG A 56 -0.84 -3.44 2.84
CA ARG A 56 -0.19 -4.74 2.73
C ARG A 56 -1.11 -5.78 2.10
N GLU A 57 -2.36 -5.88 2.57
CA GLU A 57 -3.33 -6.84 2.06
C GLU A 57 -3.68 -6.58 0.60
N ALA A 58 -3.61 -5.33 0.17
CA ALA A 58 -3.85 -4.95 -1.22
C ALA A 58 -2.63 -5.13 -2.13
N GLY A 59 -1.50 -5.54 -1.59
CA GLY A 59 -0.30 -5.82 -2.38
C GLY A 59 0.63 -4.64 -2.60
N LEU A 60 0.39 -3.50 -1.95
CA LEU A 60 1.23 -2.31 -2.10
C LEU A 60 2.47 -2.35 -1.21
N LEU A 61 2.37 -3.02 -0.06
CA LEU A 61 3.45 -3.11 0.90
C LEU A 61 3.74 -4.56 1.28
N ASN A 62 4.99 -4.83 1.62
CA ASN A 62 5.41 -6.01 2.34
C ASN A 62 5.62 -5.65 3.79
N ALA A 63 5.43 -6.62 4.69
CA ALA A 63 5.66 -6.45 6.11
C ALA A 63 6.59 -7.55 6.59
N GLU A 64 7.56 -7.18 7.44
CA GLU A 64 8.49 -8.11 8.04
C GLU A 64 8.62 -7.80 9.51
N LYS A 65 8.48 -8.79 10.37
CA LYS A 65 8.67 -8.62 11.80
C LYS A 65 10.16 -8.67 12.13
N VAL A 66 10.66 -7.58 12.71
CA VAL A 66 12.05 -7.46 13.13
C VAL A 66 12.06 -7.10 14.61
N GLY A 67 12.44 -8.05 15.46
CA GLY A 67 12.34 -7.87 16.90
C GLY A 67 10.90 -7.68 17.33
N LYS A 68 10.62 -6.56 18.01
CA LYS A 68 9.27 -6.23 18.50
C LYS A 68 8.48 -5.37 17.52
N GLU A 69 9.11 -4.94 16.44
CA GLU A 69 8.49 -4.05 15.48
C GLU A 69 8.19 -4.77 14.17
N VAL A 70 7.27 -4.20 13.41
CA VAL A 70 6.99 -4.63 12.04
C VAL A 70 7.50 -3.54 11.11
N GLU A 71 8.38 -3.92 10.19
CA GLU A 71 8.91 -3.03 9.16
C GLU A 71 8.14 -3.22 7.87
N TYR A 72 7.77 -2.10 7.25
CA TYR A 72 7.03 -2.09 5.99
C TYR A 72 7.94 -1.58 4.88
N ARG A 73 7.78 -2.16 3.68
CA ARG A 73 8.49 -1.76 2.46
C ARG A 73 7.53 -1.81 1.30
N VAL A 74 7.77 -0.99 0.28
CA VAL A 74 6.96 -1.04 -0.94
C VAL A 74 7.19 -2.36 -1.67
N ASN A 75 6.11 -3.01 -2.06
CA ASN A 75 6.17 -4.23 -2.85
C ASN A 75 6.17 -3.87 -4.34
N VAL A 76 7.32 -3.47 -4.85
CA VAL A 76 7.47 -2.97 -6.22
C VAL A 76 7.03 -4.01 -7.26
N ALA A 77 7.45 -5.26 -7.08
CA ALA A 77 7.13 -6.32 -8.03
C ALA A 77 5.62 -6.55 -8.12
N ARG A 78 4.93 -6.58 -6.98
CA ARG A 78 3.48 -6.78 -6.97
C ARG A 78 2.74 -5.57 -7.56
N ILE A 79 3.20 -4.36 -7.25
CA ILE A 79 2.61 -3.14 -7.82
C ILE A 79 2.72 -3.17 -9.34
N GLN A 80 3.89 -3.51 -9.87
CA GLN A 80 4.10 -3.58 -11.31
C GLN A 80 3.21 -4.63 -11.96
N ASP A 81 3.06 -5.80 -11.32
CA ASP A 81 2.17 -6.85 -11.80
C ASP A 81 0.71 -6.38 -11.86
N LEU A 82 0.24 -5.73 -10.80
CA LEU A 82 -1.13 -5.22 -10.74
C LEU A 82 -1.37 -4.10 -11.75
N LEU A 83 -0.40 -3.22 -11.93
CA LEU A 83 -0.48 -2.15 -12.95
C LEU A 83 -0.53 -2.74 -14.36
N ASN A 84 0.25 -3.80 -14.63
CA ASN A 84 0.22 -4.47 -15.92
C ASN A 84 -1.14 -5.12 -16.18
N GLN A 85 -1.74 -5.73 -15.17
CA GLN A 85 -3.08 -6.31 -15.29
C GLN A 85 -4.13 -5.23 -15.55
N LEU A 86 -4.04 -4.10 -14.85
CA LEU A 86 -4.96 -2.99 -15.06
C LEU A 86 -4.80 -2.41 -16.46
N ASN A 87 -3.56 -2.24 -16.91
CA ASN A 87 -3.27 -1.75 -18.24
C ASN A 87 -3.85 -2.68 -19.32
N GLY A 88 -3.72 -3.99 -19.14
CA GLY A 88 -4.30 -4.97 -20.04
C GLY A 88 -5.82 -4.88 -20.09
N PHE A 89 -6.47 -4.70 -18.95
CA PHE A 89 -7.92 -4.52 -18.89
C PHE A 89 -8.36 -3.26 -19.64
N LEU A 90 -7.71 -2.14 -19.37
CA LEU A 90 -8.04 -0.86 -20.02
C LEU A 90 -7.75 -0.91 -21.52
N GLY A 91 -6.73 -1.65 -21.93
CA GLY A 91 -6.40 -1.84 -23.34
C GLY A 91 -7.48 -2.60 -24.10
N GLN A 92 -8.26 -3.45 -23.42
CA GLN A 92 -9.36 -4.18 -24.04
C GLN A 92 -10.59 -3.30 -24.25
N CYS A 93 -10.87 -2.39 -23.34
CA CYS A 93 -12.09 -1.59 -23.40
C CYS A 93 -11.94 -0.31 -24.22
N CYS A 94 -10.71 0.12 -24.44
CA CYS A 94 -10.43 1.40 -25.08
C CYS A 94 -9.46 1.21 -26.24
#